data_1becd96993ee36c4ce2c941daa99b1ff
#
_entry.id   1becd96993ee36c4ce2c941daa99b1ff
#
_cell.length_a   1.000
_cell.length_b   1.000
_cell.length_c   1.000
_cell.angle_alpha   90.00
_cell.angle_beta   90.00
_cell.angle_gamma   90.00
#
_symmetry.space_group_name_H-M   'P 1'
#
loop_
_entity.id
_entity.type
_entity.pdbx_description
1 polymer ?
#
loop_
_entity_poly.entity_id
_entity_poly.type
_entity_poly.pdbx_seq_one_letter_code
_entity_poly.pdbx_strand_id
1 'polypeptide(L)'
;MSFNYSEITHNDSLKIGSDDAPLKIVEYINLRCPDSKNYEENVAPFLNEYIKNGTVQRVLKHFDKQKYPLEVGNVLNQYLNYNNSEETFDLVKKLFADQNTLGRNRLAAIPHLAHDYCLSL
;
A
#
# COMPACT_ATOMS: atom_id res chain seq x y z
N MET A 1 17.83 20.54 3.93
CA MET A 1 16.45 20.59 4.45
C MET A 1 16.26 19.42 5.40
N SER A 2 15.90 19.69 6.61
CA SER A 2 15.61 18.61 7.56
C SER A 2 14.15 18.19 7.40
N PHE A 3 13.95 16.90 7.37
CA PHE A 3 12.62 16.31 7.28
C PHE A 3 12.12 15.99 8.70
N ASN A 4 10.93 16.50 9.04
CA ASN A 4 10.34 16.25 10.34
C ASN A 4 9.30 15.14 10.24
N TYR A 5 9.69 13.94 10.63
CA TYR A 5 8.84 12.75 10.57
C TYR A 5 7.54 12.93 11.37
N SER A 6 7.57 13.69 12.47
CA SER A 6 6.39 13.86 13.32
C SER A 6 5.25 14.62 12.64
N GLU A 7 5.54 15.33 11.54
CA GLU A 7 4.51 16.03 10.76
C GLU A 7 3.74 15.10 9.82
N ILE A 8 4.23 13.87 9.61
CA ILE A 8 3.54 12.89 8.78
C ILE A 8 2.41 12.27 9.59
N THR A 9 1.18 12.41 9.08
CA THR A 9 0.04 11.75 9.71
C THR A 9 0.05 10.27 9.36
N HIS A 10 -0.24 9.41 10.35
CA HIS A 10 -0.23 7.96 10.16
C HIS A 10 -1.62 7.34 10.18
N ASN A 11 -2.69 8.17 10.16
CA ASN A 11 -4.06 7.68 10.23
C ASN A 11 -4.47 6.85 9.02
N ASP A 12 -3.83 7.09 7.87
CA ASP A 12 -4.08 6.41 6.61
C ASP A 12 -2.81 5.74 6.09
N SER A 13 -2.05 5.14 6.98
CA SER A 13 -0.79 4.46 6.66
C SER A 13 -0.83 3.02 7.13
N LEU A 14 -0.15 2.15 6.38
CA LEU A 14 0.13 0.79 6.82
C LEU A 14 1.50 0.75 7.47
N LYS A 15 1.58 0.19 8.67
CA LYS A 15 2.84 0.06 9.41
C LYS A 15 3.26 -1.39 9.42
N ILE A 16 4.45 -1.65 8.92
CA ILE A 16 5.02 -2.99 8.84
C ILE A 16 6.33 -2.99 9.60
N GLY A 17 6.36 -3.71 10.72
CA GLY A 17 7.49 -3.75 11.62
C GLY A 17 7.21 -3.07 12.95
N SER A 18 8.21 -3.04 13.82
CA SER A 18 8.10 -2.51 15.18
C SER A 18 8.00 -0.98 15.18
N ASP A 19 7.08 -0.45 16.00
CA ASP A 19 7.00 0.99 16.23
C ASP A 19 8.27 1.55 16.88
N ASP A 20 9.05 0.69 17.54
CA ASP A 20 10.31 1.08 18.19
C ASP A 20 11.52 1.02 17.26
N ALA A 21 11.33 0.60 16.01
CA ALA A 21 12.42 0.51 15.04
C ALA A 21 13.09 1.87 14.87
N PRO A 22 14.43 1.93 14.94
CA PRO A 22 15.14 3.20 14.82
C PRO A 22 15.09 3.80 13.44
N LEU A 23 14.84 2.99 12.40
CA LEU A 23 14.76 3.47 11.03
C LEU A 23 13.35 3.31 10.51
N LYS A 24 12.75 4.42 10.09
CA LYS A 24 11.43 4.45 9.48
C LYS A 24 11.58 4.75 7.99
N ILE A 25 10.98 3.92 7.15
CA ILE A 25 10.97 4.14 5.71
C ILE A 25 9.54 4.47 5.31
N VAL A 26 9.30 5.70 4.87
CA VAL A 26 8.00 6.14 4.38
C VAL A 26 7.95 5.88 2.88
N GLU A 27 6.98 5.08 2.44
CA GLU A 27 6.85 4.66 1.05
C GLU A 27 5.51 5.13 0.50
N TYR A 28 5.54 5.87 -0.60
CA TYR A 28 4.33 6.30 -1.28
C TYR A 28 4.06 5.34 -2.43
N ILE A 29 2.91 4.68 -2.39
CA ILE A 29 2.51 3.66 -3.37
C ILE A 29 1.19 4.03 -4.03
N ASN A 30 0.94 3.47 -5.20
CA ASN A 30 -0.38 3.46 -5.81
C ASN A 30 -0.69 2.03 -6.25
N LEU A 31 -1.86 1.53 -5.88
CA LEU A 31 -2.22 0.13 -6.12
C LEU A 31 -2.28 -0.25 -7.60
N ARG A 32 -2.46 0.73 -8.49
CA ARG A 32 -2.48 0.48 -9.93
C ARG A 32 -1.17 0.82 -10.63
N CYS A 33 -0.21 1.42 -9.94
CA CYS A 33 1.07 1.78 -10.53
C CYS A 33 1.98 0.54 -10.71
N PRO A 34 2.42 0.24 -11.94
CA PRO A 34 3.33 -0.89 -12.17
C PRO A 34 4.66 -0.77 -11.43
N ASP A 35 5.14 0.46 -11.25
CA ASP A 35 6.38 0.69 -10.51
C ASP A 35 6.22 0.37 -9.03
N SER A 36 5.07 0.70 -8.45
CA SER A 36 4.75 0.33 -7.06
C SER A 36 4.68 -1.18 -6.90
N LYS A 37 4.06 -1.88 -7.84
CA LYS A 37 4.02 -3.34 -7.87
C LYS A 37 5.44 -3.91 -7.92
N ASN A 38 6.25 -3.43 -8.85
CA ASN A 38 7.62 -3.90 -9.02
C ASN A 38 8.44 -3.69 -7.75
N TYR A 39 8.30 -2.53 -7.13
CA TYR A 39 9.00 -2.23 -5.88
C TYR A 39 8.60 -3.22 -4.79
N GLU A 40 7.30 -3.45 -4.59
CA GLU A 40 6.84 -4.34 -3.53
C GLU A 40 7.26 -5.79 -3.77
N GLU A 41 7.23 -6.26 -5.01
CA GLU A 41 7.52 -7.66 -5.32
C GLU A 41 9.00 -7.96 -5.41
N ASN A 42 9.81 -7.00 -5.88
CA ASN A 42 11.21 -7.27 -6.23
C ASN A 42 12.24 -6.48 -5.42
N VAL A 43 11.85 -5.39 -4.77
CA VAL A 43 12.77 -4.55 -3.99
C VAL A 43 12.50 -4.65 -2.50
N ALA A 44 11.26 -4.46 -2.09
CA ALA A 44 10.89 -4.44 -0.68
C ALA A 44 11.25 -5.72 0.09
N PRO A 45 11.27 -6.92 -0.52
CA PRO A 45 11.68 -8.13 0.21
C PRO A 45 13.06 -8.06 0.84
N PHE A 46 13.97 -7.23 0.32
CA PHE A 46 15.28 -7.01 0.94
C PHE A 46 15.16 -6.41 2.35
N LEU A 47 14.05 -5.76 2.66
CA LEU A 47 13.81 -5.15 3.96
C LEU A 47 13.29 -6.15 5.00
N ASN A 48 12.82 -7.32 4.57
CA ASN A 48 12.14 -8.27 5.46
C ASN A 48 13.01 -8.70 6.64
N GLU A 49 14.30 -8.92 6.43
CA GLU A 49 15.21 -9.28 7.50
C GLU A 49 15.34 -8.18 8.54
N TYR A 50 15.45 -6.94 8.08
CA TYR A 50 15.58 -5.78 8.97
C TYR A 50 14.28 -5.47 9.71
N ILE A 51 13.15 -5.76 9.10
CA ILE A 51 11.84 -5.65 9.74
C ILE A 51 11.74 -6.71 10.84
N LYS A 52 12.14 -7.93 10.53
CA LYS A 52 12.08 -9.05 11.46
C LYS A 52 12.96 -8.84 12.69
N ASN A 53 14.14 -8.25 12.50
CA ASN A 53 15.05 -8.00 13.61
C ASN A 53 14.78 -6.70 14.39
N GLY A 54 13.75 -5.93 13.98
CA GLY A 54 13.35 -4.73 14.69
C GLY A 54 14.09 -3.46 14.30
N THR A 55 14.95 -3.51 13.28
CA THR A 55 15.74 -2.35 12.86
C THR A 55 14.94 -1.36 12.00
N VAL A 56 14.02 -1.87 11.18
CA VAL A 56 13.30 -1.09 10.20
C VAL A 56 11.81 -1.24 10.40
N GLN A 57 11.09 -0.13 10.30
CA GLN A 57 9.63 -0.12 10.11
C GLN A 57 9.31 0.52 8.78
N ARG A 58 8.49 -0.12 7.98
CA ARG A 58 7.94 0.46 6.75
C ARG A 58 6.63 1.15 7.08
N VAL A 59 6.44 2.34 6.52
CA VAL A 59 5.19 3.11 6.63
C VAL A 59 4.69 3.35 5.21
N LEU A 60 3.68 2.61 4.77
CA LEU A 60 3.14 2.70 3.43
C LEU A 60 1.97 3.67 3.40
N LYS A 61 2.06 4.65 2.51
CA LYS A 61 1.01 5.62 2.26
C LYS A 61 0.57 5.52 0.80
N HIS A 62 -0.73 5.48 0.57
CA HIS A 62 -1.24 5.51 -0.79
C HIS A 62 -1.20 6.93 -1.33
N PHE A 63 -0.68 7.08 -2.55
CA PHE A 63 -0.66 8.36 -3.26
C PHE A 63 -1.74 8.34 -4.34
N ASP A 64 -2.82 9.09 -4.10
CA ASP A 64 -3.96 9.17 -5.01
C ASP A 64 -3.64 10.13 -6.15
N LYS A 65 -3.05 9.61 -7.22
CA LYS A 65 -2.73 10.40 -8.40
C LYS A 65 -3.96 10.64 -9.27
N GLN A 66 -4.16 11.88 -9.66
CA GLN A 66 -5.20 12.26 -10.62
C GLN A 66 -4.70 12.00 -12.05
N LYS A 67 -4.52 10.73 -12.36
CA LYS A 67 -4.04 10.28 -13.65
C LYS A 67 -4.89 9.08 -14.06
N TYR A 68 -5.52 9.16 -15.22
CA TYR A 68 -6.50 8.16 -15.65
C TYR A 68 -6.02 6.71 -15.46
N PRO A 69 -4.81 6.33 -15.87
CA PRO A 69 -4.37 4.94 -15.67
C PRO A 69 -4.27 4.48 -14.22
N LEU A 70 -4.26 5.42 -13.26
CA LEU A 70 -4.11 5.13 -11.84
C LEU A 70 -5.40 5.32 -11.04
N GLU A 71 -6.50 5.71 -11.68
CA GLU A 71 -7.78 5.94 -10.98
C GLU A 71 -8.29 4.71 -10.25
N VAL A 72 -8.09 3.53 -10.82
CA VAL A 72 -8.51 2.28 -10.19
C VAL A 72 -7.81 2.11 -8.84
N GLY A 73 -6.52 2.44 -8.75
CA GLY A 73 -5.80 2.40 -7.49
C GLY A 73 -6.39 3.35 -6.46
N ASN A 74 -6.77 4.55 -6.89
CA ASN A 74 -7.37 5.53 -5.99
C ASN A 74 -8.73 5.05 -5.44
N VAL A 75 -9.52 4.40 -6.29
CA VAL A 75 -10.80 3.81 -5.87
C VAL A 75 -10.56 2.68 -4.86
N LEU A 76 -9.63 1.79 -5.15
CA LEU A 76 -9.30 0.67 -4.26
C LEU A 76 -8.81 1.16 -2.90
N ASN A 77 -8.02 2.22 -2.88
CA ASN A 77 -7.51 2.79 -1.63
C ASN A 77 -8.63 3.20 -0.68
N GLN A 78 -9.75 3.67 -1.20
CA GLN A 78 -10.88 4.12 -0.35
C GLN A 78 -11.50 2.99 0.48
N TYR A 79 -11.26 1.74 0.10
CA TYR A 79 -11.83 0.57 0.78
C TYR A 79 -10.82 -0.15 1.67
N LEU A 80 -9.59 0.34 1.77
CA LEU A 80 -8.58 -0.26 2.64
C LEU A 80 -8.81 0.11 4.10
N ASN A 81 -8.69 -0.87 4.99
CA ASN A 81 -8.79 -0.65 6.42
C ASN A 81 -7.41 -0.38 7.01
N TYR A 82 -7.07 0.88 7.22
CA TYR A 82 -5.78 1.28 7.75
C TYR A 82 -5.61 1.02 9.26
N ASN A 83 -6.68 0.61 9.93
CA ASN A 83 -6.62 0.28 11.36
C ASN A 83 -6.09 -1.14 11.62
N ASN A 84 -6.01 -1.97 10.59
CA ASN A 84 -5.45 -3.31 10.69
C ASN A 84 -4.37 -3.48 9.60
N SER A 85 -3.14 -3.08 9.95
CA SER A 85 -2.05 -3.04 8.98
C SER A 85 -1.66 -4.41 8.45
N GLU A 86 -1.66 -5.44 9.30
CA GLU A 86 -1.24 -6.78 8.88
C GLU A 86 -2.20 -7.36 7.82
N GLU A 87 -3.49 -7.36 8.11
CA GLU A 87 -4.50 -7.87 7.20
C GLU A 87 -4.57 -7.05 5.92
N THR A 88 -4.52 -5.73 6.05
CA THR A 88 -4.59 -4.83 4.91
C THR A 88 -3.34 -4.93 4.04
N PHE A 89 -2.17 -5.13 4.63
CA PHE A 89 -0.95 -5.34 3.84
C PHE A 89 -1.02 -6.63 3.02
N ASP A 90 -1.58 -7.69 3.57
CA ASP A 90 -1.80 -8.93 2.82
C ASP A 90 -2.72 -8.68 1.61
N LEU A 91 -3.76 -7.87 1.80
CA LEU A 91 -4.65 -7.47 0.71
C LEU A 91 -3.90 -6.63 -0.33
N VAL A 92 -3.08 -5.68 0.10
CA VAL A 92 -2.28 -4.84 -0.81
C VAL A 92 -1.37 -5.70 -1.68
N LYS A 93 -0.69 -6.69 -1.10
CA LYS A 93 0.16 -7.61 -1.87
C LYS A 93 -0.65 -8.39 -2.91
N LYS A 94 -1.86 -8.82 -2.54
CA LYS A 94 -2.75 -9.53 -3.46
C LYS A 94 -3.22 -8.63 -4.58
N LEU A 95 -3.56 -7.38 -4.27
CA LEU A 95 -3.98 -6.41 -5.28
C LEU A 95 -2.85 -6.11 -6.26
N PHE A 96 -1.61 -6.01 -5.79
CA PHE A 96 -0.47 -5.88 -6.69
C PHE A 96 -0.30 -7.11 -7.58
N ALA A 97 -0.41 -8.30 -7.02
CA ALA A 97 -0.30 -9.54 -7.80
C ALA A 97 -1.35 -9.60 -8.92
N ASP A 98 -2.56 -9.13 -8.64
CA ASP A 98 -3.68 -9.17 -9.57
C ASP A 98 -3.81 -7.87 -10.39
N GLN A 99 -2.80 -6.99 -10.35
CA GLN A 99 -2.89 -5.64 -10.90
C GLN A 99 -3.36 -5.59 -12.35
N ASN A 100 -2.91 -6.52 -13.17
CA ASN A 100 -3.28 -6.52 -14.60
C ASN A 100 -4.75 -6.85 -14.82
N THR A 101 -5.37 -7.65 -13.93
CA THR A 101 -6.80 -7.98 -14.03
C THR A 101 -7.70 -6.88 -13.51
N LEU A 102 -7.17 -5.96 -12.67
CA LEU A 102 -7.93 -4.84 -12.16
C LEU A 102 -8.29 -3.82 -13.24
N GLY A 103 -7.52 -3.79 -14.34
CA GLY A 103 -7.77 -2.85 -15.43
C GLY A 103 -7.41 -1.41 -15.07
N ARG A 104 -7.89 -0.48 -15.90
CA ARG A 104 -7.57 0.96 -15.75
C ARG A 104 -8.83 1.82 -15.58
N ASN A 105 -9.99 1.20 -15.64
CA ASN A 105 -11.27 1.89 -15.53
C ASN A 105 -11.79 1.74 -14.11
N ARG A 106 -12.13 2.87 -13.45
CA ARG A 106 -12.62 2.84 -12.07
C ARG A 106 -13.89 2.00 -11.91
N LEU A 107 -14.74 1.89 -12.96
CA LEU A 107 -15.92 1.02 -12.92
C LEU A 107 -15.53 -0.47 -12.89
N ALA A 108 -14.38 -0.82 -13.45
CA ALA A 108 -13.91 -2.20 -13.43
C ALA A 108 -13.44 -2.63 -12.04
N ALA A 109 -13.08 -1.69 -11.17
CA ALA A 109 -12.64 -2.00 -9.81
C ALA A 109 -13.80 -2.48 -8.93
N ILE A 110 -15.02 -2.03 -9.19
CA ILE A 110 -16.18 -2.31 -8.32
C ILE A 110 -16.48 -3.82 -8.21
N PRO A 111 -16.57 -4.59 -9.31
CA PRO A 111 -16.76 -6.04 -9.19
C PRO A 111 -15.65 -6.74 -8.42
N HIS A 112 -14.40 -6.32 -8.62
CA HIS A 112 -13.27 -6.90 -7.90
C HIS A 112 -13.38 -6.66 -6.40
N LEU A 113 -13.77 -5.45 -5.99
CA LEU A 113 -13.94 -5.12 -4.57
C LEU A 113 -15.00 -5.98 -3.90
N ALA A 114 -16.15 -6.14 -4.56
CA ALA A 114 -17.28 -6.85 -4.00
C ALA A 114 -17.11 -8.37 -4.09
N HIS A 115 -16.59 -8.86 -5.20
CA HIS A 115 -16.60 -10.27 -5.55
C HIS A 115 -15.28 -10.97 -5.20
N ASP A 116 -14.15 -10.40 -5.63
CA ASP A 116 -12.87 -11.10 -5.55
C ASP A 116 -12.18 -10.92 -4.20
N TYR A 117 -12.44 -9.82 -3.52
CA TYR A 117 -11.75 -9.47 -2.28
C TYR A 117 -12.68 -9.35 -1.07
N CYS A 118 -13.97 -9.60 -1.24
CA CYS A 118 -14.97 -9.56 -0.18
C CYS A 118 -15.01 -8.23 0.58
N LEU A 119 -14.79 -7.12 -0.13
CA LEU A 119 -14.82 -5.80 0.46
C LEU A 119 -16.22 -5.20 0.40
N SER A 120 -16.59 -4.43 1.42
CA SER A 120 -17.85 -3.70 1.44
C SER A 120 -17.78 -2.50 0.49
N LEU A 121 -18.79 -2.38 -0.33
CA LEU A 121 -18.93 -1.25 -1.24
C LEU A 121 -19.76 -0.13 -0.62
#